data_0c864c9a1e123a50db62f9440c8633c5
#
_entry.id   0c864c9a1e123a50db62f9440c8633c5
#
_cell.length_a   1.000
_cell.length_b   1.000
_cell.length_c   1.000
_cell.angle_alpha   90.00
_cell.angle_beta   90.00
_cell.angle_gamma   90.00
#
_symmetry.space_group_name_H-M   'P 1'
#
loop_
_entity.id
_entity.type
_entity.pdbx_description
1 polymer ?
#
loop_
_entity_poly.entity_id
_entity_poly.type
_entity_poly.pdbx_seq_one_letter_code
_entity_poly.pdbx_strand_id
1 'polypeptide(L)'
;MRICYLGGFDPQYSRNSFLRQALAENGCEVVMCRVPPGMPTAQKYPQLIAQYAKVWRNCDLLLVPEHQQTTVPLGWMLARFTGKPVVFDFVLSMHEMVITERRQFSPRSRQARRHAASDRLAGYLPDILLVQTRRYASFLQSRYELQPAKMHVAPLGVNDAVFFPRNRAMQKDPARLTVLYFGSYIPNHGVPVILDAIALLRADRRFHFRFVGDGEGKAAALAAAQARGLEIEFMPRVDFSAVPQQISDADIVLGVFGDTPQADMALANKVLQPLAMCKTVLAGDTHSIREHFVHGEHLQLVPLANAAALADGLRALAADAGMRTRLAEAGYERFRESLTPRIVGADLRARLERLLTAR
;
A
#
# COMPACT_ATOMS: atom_id res chain seq x y z
N MET A 1 -0.46 11.18 -24.08
CA MET A 1 -1.50 11.65 -23.16
C MET A 1 -0.83 12.45 -22.07
N ARG A 2 -1.37 13.64 -21.73
CA ARG A 2 -0.82 14.53 -20.71
C ARG A 2 -1.80 14.65 -19.54
N ILE A 3 -1.36 14.29 -18.34
CA ILE A 3 -2.20 14.12 -17.15
C ILE A 3 -1.85 15.19 -16.12
N CYS A 4 -2.85 16.02 -15.73
CA CYS A 4 -2.69 16.93 -14.59
C CYS A 4 -2.90 16.15 -13.28
N TYR A 5 -1.83 15.99 -12.50
CA TYR A 5 -1.86 15.34 -11.18
C TYR A 5 -2.11 16.40 -10.11
N LEU A 6 -3.35 16.47 -9.59
CA LEU A 6 -3.86 17.63 -8.83
C LEU A 6 -4.13 17.31 -7.37
N GLY A 7 -3.40 17.92 -6.42
CA GLY A 7 -3.70 17.71 -5.00
C GLY A 7 -2.63 18.17 -4.01
N GLY A 8 -2.90 17.92 -2.73
CA GLY A 8 -1.94 18.11 -1.64
C GLY A 8 -1.24 16.79 -1.28
N PHE A 9 -0.17 16.43 -1.97
CA PHE A 9 0.46 15.13 -1.86
C PHE A 9 1.99 15.17 -1.84
N ASP A 10 2.59 14.11 -1.29
CA ASP A 10 4.03 13.84 -1.40
C ASP A 10 4.28 12.97 -2.65
N PRO A 11 5.07 13.46 -3.63
CA PRO A 11 5.38 12.68 -4.83
C PRO A 11 6.28 11.47 -4.57
N GLN A 12 6.95 11.40 -3.42
CA GLN A 12 7.79 10.25 -3.02
C GLN A 12 7.00 9.18 -2.26
N TYR A 13 5.78 9.48 -1.85
CA TYR A 13 4.92 8.48 -1.23
C TYR A 13 4.70 7.29 -2.19
N SER A 14 4.77 6.06 -1.67
CA SER A 14 4.87 4.83 -2.47
C SER A 14 3.86 4.76 -3.63
N ARG A 15 2.57 5.01 -3.37
CA ARG A 15 1.52 4.98 -4.40
C ARG A 15 1.70 6.07 -5.45
N ASN A 16 2.00 7.29 -5.05
CA ASN A 16 2.21 8.41 -5.98
C ASN A 16 3.45 8.19 -6.86
N SER A 17 4.54 7.71 -6.25
CA SER A 17 5.77 7.36 -6.97
C SER A 17 5.52 6.27 -8.01
N PHE A 18 4.82 5.20 -7.60
CA PHE A 18 4.48 4.09 -8.49
C PHE A 18 3.58 4.52 -9.65
N LEU A 19 2.45 5.20 -9.39
CA LEU A 19 1.53 5.62 -10.47
C LEU A 19 2.21 6.56 -11.47
N ARG A 20 3.03 7.48 -10.99
CA ARG A 20 3.77 8.38 -11.87
C ARG A 20 4.76 7.64 -12.75
N GLN A 21 5.49 6.67 -12.18
CA GLN A 21 6.39 5.80 -12.96
C GLN A 21 5.60 4.98 -13.97
N ALA A 22 4.51 4.33 -13.55
CA ALA A 22 3.65 3.52 -14.39
C ALA A 22 3.10 4.30 -15.59
N LEU A 23 2.65 5.52 -15.37
CA LEU A 23 2.17 6.40 -16.44
C LEU A 23 3.31 6.85 -17.36
N ALA A 24 4.46 7.24 -16.82
CA ALA A 24 5.61 7.73 -17.58
C ALA A 24 6.21 6.62 -18.47
N GLU A 25 6.40 5.41 -17.96
CA GLU A 25 6.89 4.25 -18.72
C GLU A 25 5.96 3.85 -19.88
N ASN A 26 4.70 4.23 -19.81
CA ASN A 26 3.70 4.02 -20.84
C ASN A 26 3.42 5.27 -21.69
N GLY A 27 4.36 6.21 -21.77
CA GLY A 27 4.30 7.35 -22.67
C GLY A 27 3.27 8.42 -22.26
N CYS A 28 2.89 8.48 -20.96
CA CYS A 28 2.09 9.58 -20.44
C CYS A 28 2.99 10.64 -19.80
N GLU A 29 2.71 11.90 -20.08
CA GLU A 29 3.35 13.02 -19.39
C GLU A 29 2.53 13.40 -18.16
N VAL A 30 3.15 13.44 -16.97
CA VAL A 30 2.50 13.81 -15.72
C VAL A 30 2.92 15.22 -15.31
N VAL A 31 1.97 16.15 -15.37
CA VAL A 31 2.14 17.54 -14.91
C VAL A 31 1.63 17.69 -13.50
N MET A 32 2.50 18.04 -12.56
CA MET A 32 2.14 18.15 -11.15
C MET A 32 1.58 19.53 -10.82
N CYS A 33 0.29 19.59 -10.44
CA CYS A 33 -0.34 20.74 -9.77
C CYS A 33 -0.49 20.39 -8.29
N ARG A 34 0.51 20.74 -7.48
CA ARG A 34 0.57 20.25 -6.10
C ARG A 34 0.87 21.32 -5.06
N VAL A 35 0.41 21.03 -3.85
CA VAL A 35 0.76 21.74 -2.61
C VAL A 35 1.26 20.74 -1.57
N PRO A 36 1.90 21.15 -0.48
CA PRO A 36 2.30 20.26 0.61
C PRO A 36 1.12 19.47 1.19
N PRO A 37 1.33 18.22 1.61
CA PRO A 37 0.31 17.44 2.32
C PRO A 37 -0.15 18.17 3.60
N GLY A 38 -1.43 18.00 3.95
CA GLY A 38 -1.99 18.59 5.18
C GLY A 38 -2.36 20.08 5.08
N MET A 39 -2.10 20.75 3.96
CA MET A 39 -2.47 22.16 3.78
C MET A 39 -3.99 22.33 3.91
N PRO A 40 -4.48 23.32 4.72
CA PRO A 40 -5.91 23.61 4.87
C PRO A 40 -6.58 23.92 3.53
N THR A 41 -7.82 23.47 3.36
CA THR A 41 -8.57 23.62 2.09
C THR A 41 -8.65 25.06 1.60
N ALA A 42 -8.83 26.03 2.51
CA ALA A 42 -8.90 27.45 2.17
C ALA A 42 -7.62 27.99 1.51
N GLN A 43 -6.46 27.47 1.90
CA GLN A 43 -5.15 27.83 1.31
C GLN A 43 -4.82 26.96 0.09
N LYS A 44 -5.22 25.69 0.12
CA LYS A 44 -4.97 24.69 -0.92
C LYS A 44 -5.66 25.04 -2.24
N TYR A 45 -6.95 25.37 -2.19
CA TYR A 45 -7.76 25.55 -3.39
C TYR A 45 -7.27 26.70 -4.29
N PRO A 46 -7.04 27.92 -3.80
CA PRO A 46 -6.53 29.01 -4.64
C PRO A 46 -5.20 28.67 -5.33
N GLN A 47 -4.30 27.99 -4.61
CA GLN A 47 -3.00 27.62 -5.18
C GLN A 47 -3.13 26.55 -6.27
N LEU A 48 -4.00 25.53 -6.07
CA LEU A 48 -4.26 24.51 -7.08
C LEU A 48 -4.96 25.09 -8.32
N ILE A 49 -5.91 26.01 -8.15
CA ILE A 49 -6.57 26.72 -9.24
C ILE A 49 -5.54 27.52 -10.06
N ALA A 50 -4.67 28.29 -9.39
CA ALA A 50 -3.64 29.10 -10.06
C ALA A 50 -2.63 28.21 -10.83
N GLN A 51 -2.25 27.05 -10.29
CA GLN A 51 -1.38 26.10 -10.99
C GLN A 51 -2.09 25.47 -12.19
N TYR A 52 -3.32 25.01 -12.02
CA TYR A 52 -4.11 24.39 -13.08
C TYR A 52 -4.39 25.36 -14.23
N ALA A 53 -4.67 26.64 -13.92
CA ALA A 53 -4.88 27.69 -14.93
C ALA A 53 -3.72 27.86 -15.90
N LYS A 54 -2.50 27.50 -15.51
CA LYS A 54 -1.30 27.55 -16.36
C LYS A 54 -1.16 26.37 -17.31
N VAL A 55 -1.79 25.22 -17.01
CA VAL A 55 -1.51 23.95 -17.72
C VAL A 55 -2.74 23.31 -18.36
N TRP A 56 -3.97 23.72 -18.02
CA TRP A 56 -5.20 23.02 -18.39
C TRP A 56 -5.39 22.82 -19.91
N ARG A 57 -4.94 23.79 -20.72
CA ARG A 57 -5.07 23.70 -22.19
C ARG A 57 -4.28 22.54 -22.78
N ASN A 58 -3.18 22.20 -22.14
CA ASN A 58 -2.24 21.17 -22.59
C ASN A 58 -2.41 19.84 -21.83
N CYS A 59 -3.42 19.70 -20.97
CA CYS A 59 -3.72 18.45 -20.29
C CYS A 59 -4.95 17.80 -20.88
N ASP A 60 -4.96 16.46 -20.97
CA ASP A 60 -6.07 15.67 -21.49
C ASP A 60 -7.08 15.33 -20.39
N LEU A 61 -6.60 15.11 -19.17
CA LEU A 61 -7.43 14.75 -18.00
C LEU A 61 -6.80 15.23 -16.68
N LEU A 62 -7.61 15.22 -15.60
CA LEU A 62 -7.17 15.45 -14.24
C LEU A 62 -7.15 14.12 -13.49
N LEU A 63 -6.07 13.88 -12.73
CA LEU A 63 -5.98 12.78 -11.78
C LEU A 63 -5.77 13.36 -10.37
N VAL A 64 -6.71 13.06 -9.48
CA VAL A 64 -6.62 13.41 -8.05
C VAL A 64 -6.00 12.21 -7.32
N PRO A 65 -4.84 12.39 -6.63
CA PRO A 65 -4.16 11.29 -5.95
C PRO A 65 -4.90 10.78 -4.71
N GLU A 66 -4.41 9.69 -4.17
CA GLU A 66 -4.94 9.10 -2.94
C GLU A 66 -4.96 10.07 -1.75
N HIS A 67 -5.81 9.80 -0.76
CA HIS A 67 -6.00 10.62 0.43
C HIS A 67 -6.44 12.07 0.17
N GLN A 68 -6.94 12.35 -1.04
CA GLN A 68 -7.35 13.69 -1.47
C GLN A 68 -8.87 13.82 -1.68
N GLN A 69 -9.69 13.09 -0.91
CA GLN A 69 -11.15 13.17 -1.00
C GLN A 69 -11.68 14.60 -0.97
N THR A 70 -11.10 15.46 -0.12
CA THR A 70 -11.46 16.89 -0.07
C THR A 70 -11.01 17.69 -1.29
N THR A 71 -10.12 17.19 -2.13
CA THR A 71 -9.68 17.85 -3.37
C THR A 71 -10.53 17.42 -4.58
N VAL A 72 -11.21 16.27 -4.50
CA VAL A 72 -12.04 15.76 -5.61
C VAL A 72 -13.12 16.74 -6.07
N PRO A 73 -13.89 17.43 -5.18
CA PRO A 73 -14.87 18.42 -5.63
C PRO A 73 -14.23 19.56 -6.44
N LEU A 74 -13.08 20.06 -6.03
CA LEU A 74 -12.35 21.07 -6.81
C LEU A 74 -11.91 20.51 -8.17
N GLY A 75 -11.29 19.32 -8.18
CA GLY A 75 -10.86 18.66 -9.42
C GLY A 75 -12.02 18.45 -10.39
N TRP A 76 -13.17 18.01 -9.89
CA TRP A 76 -14.40 17.85 -10.66
C TRP A 76 -14.92 19.19 -11.24
N MET A 77 -14.96 20.26 -10.43
CA MET A 77 -15.36 21.59 -10.92
C MET A 77 -14.44 22.07 -12.05
N LEU A 78 -13.13 22.03 -11.83
CA LEU A 78 -12.13 22.44 -12.83
C LEU A 78 -12.26 21.63 -14.13
N ALA A 79 -12.47 20.32 -14.00
CA ALA A 79 -12.67 19.41 -15.12
C ALA A 79 -13.94 19.79 -15.93
N ARG A 80 -15.06 20.07 -15.24
CA ARG A 80 -16.31 20.49 -15.89
C ARG A 80 -16.17 21.80 -16.64
N PHE A 81 -15.51 22.81 -16.05
CA PHE A 81 -15.26 24.09 -16.73
C PHE A 81 -14.34 23.98 -17.95
N THR A 82 -13.47 22.99 -17.99
CA THR A 82 -12.50 22.80 -19.07
C THR A 82 -12.85 21.68 -20.05
N GLY A 83 -14.01 21.01 -19.85
CA GLY A 83 -14.46 19.89 -20.69
C GLY A 83 -13.62 18.61 -20.57
N LYS A 84 -12.89 18.42 -19.45
CA LYS A 84 -11.95 17.29 -19.27
C LYS A 84 -12.51 16.25 -18.31
N PRO A 85 -12.09 14.96 -18.42
CA PRO A 85 -12.44 13.96 -17.43
C PRO A 85 -11.61 14.11 -16.15
N VAL A 86 -12.17 13.58 -15.05
CA VAL A 86 -11.48 13.48 -13.77
C VAL A 86 -11.42 12.05 -13.29
N VAL A 87 -10.22 11.65 -12.88
CA VAL A 87 -9.91 10.35 -12.29
C VAL A 87 -9.55 10.56 -10.82
N PHE A 88 -10.02 9.70 -9.93
CA PHE A 88 -9.62 9.73 -8.52
C PHE A 88 -9.00 8.40 -8.12
N ASP A 89 -7.82 8.47 -7.52
CA ASP A 89 -7.14 7.30 -6.94
C ASP A 89 -7.72 6.98 -5.56
N PHE A 90 -8.81 6.19 -5.56
CA PHE A 90 -9.58 5.87 -4.37
C PHE A 90 -9.13 4.55 -3.75
N VAL A 91 -7.88 4.47 -3.33
CA VAL A 91 -7.29 3.25 -2.74
C VAL A 91 -7.63 3.07 -1.26
N LEU A 92 -8.14 4.12 -0.60
CA LEU A 92 -8.45 4.07 0.83
C LEU A 92 -9.61 5.01 1.19
N SER A 93 -10.61 4.47 1.88
CA SER A 93 -11.67 5.25 2.52
C SER A 93 -11.14 5.92 3.78
N MET A 94 -11.30 7.24 3.89
CA MET A 94 -10.93 7.99 5.09
C MET A 94 -11.79 7.61 6.28
N HIS A 95 -13.07 7.28 6.05
CA HIS A 95 -13.94 6.76 7.10
C HIS A 95 -13.42 5.44 7.66
N GLU A 96 -13.08 4.47 6.80
CA GLU A 96 -12.57 3.18 7.25
C GLU A 96 -11.24 3.33 7.98
N MET A 97 -10.33 4.15 7.48
CA MET A 97 -9.03 4.36 8.10
C MET A 97 -9.13 5.03 9.49
N VAL A 98 -9.94 6.09 9.59
CA VAL A 98 -9.97 6.94 10.82
C VAL A 98 -10.93 6.36 11.87
N ILE A 99 -12.07 5.83 11.43
CA ILE A 99 -13.15 5.40 12.34
C ILE A 99 -13.07 3.91 12.63
N THR A 100 -12.97 3.06 11.59
CA THR A 100 -13.03 1.61 11.76
C THR A 100 -11.68 1.05 12.19
N GLU A 101 -10.61 1.41 11.51
CA GLU A 101 -9.27 0.87 11.73
C GLU A 101 -8.60 1.50 12.96
N ARG A 102 -8.44 2.82 12.98
CA ARG A 102 -7.74 3.54 14.06
C ARG A 102 -8.61 3.92 15.24
N ARG A 103 -9.93 3.83 15.12
CA ARG A 103 -10.90 4.15 16.18
C ARG A 103 -10.68 5.52 16.82
N GLN A 104 -10.22 6.51 16.03
CA GLN A 104 -9.92 7.87 16.53
C GLN A 104 -11.18 8.63 16.97
N PHE A 105 -12.34 8.28 16.40
CA PHE A 105 -13.63 8.87 16.77
C PHE A 105 -14.70 7.78 16.86
N SER A 106 -15.74 8.04 17.69
CA SER A 106 -16.89 7.17 17.76
C SER A 106 -17.59 7.03 16.37
N PRO A 107 -18.06 5.84 15.98
CA PRO A 107 -18.79 5.62 14.73
C PRO A 107 -20.05 6.50 14.55
N ARG A 108 -20.64 6.97 15.68
CA ARG A 108 -21.81 7.87 15.66
C ARG A 108 -21.46 9.34 15.69
N SER A 109 -20.17 9.71 15.74
CA SER A 109 -19.70 11.09 15.83
C SER A 109 -20.00 11.90 14.56
N ARG A 110 -19.96 13.24 14.69
CA ARG A 110 -20.04 14.15 13.54
C ARG A 110 -18.87 13.95 12.58
N GLN A 111 -17.67 13.65 13.12
CA GLN A 111 -16.48 13.36 12.32
C GLN A 111 -16.66 12.10 11.45
N ALA A 112 -17.21 11.03 12.01
CA ALA A 112 -17.50 9.81 11.26
C ALA A 112 -18.46 10.09 10.09
N ARG A 113 -19.53 10.83 10.33
CA ARG A 113 -20.50 11.23 9.28
C ARG A 113 -19.84 12.12 8.20
N ARG A 114 -18.96 13.05 8.61
CA ARG A 114 -18.23 13.90 7.65
C ARG A 114 -17.28 13.08 6.77
N HIS A 115 -16.51 12.13 7.34
CA HIS A 115 -15.65 11.26 6.56
C HIS A 115 -16.45 10.39 5.60
N ALA A 116 -17.54 9.76 6.04
CA ALA A 116 -18.42 8.97 5.19
C ALA A 116 -19.04 9.80 4.03
N ALA A 117 -19.49 11.00 4.32
CA ALA A 117 -20.02 11.91 3.30
C ALA A 117 -18.94 12.35 2.30
N SER A 118 -17.74 12.64 2.78
CA SER A 118 -16.58 13.00 1.95
C SER A 118 -16.18 11.85 1.02
N ASP A 119 -16.08 10.62 1.55
CA ASP A 119 -15.76 9.43 0.75
C ASP A 119 -16.85 9.17 -0.30
N ARG A 120 -18.13 9.26 0.08
CA ARG A 120 -19.24 9.09 -0.85
C ARG A 120 -19.20 10.12 -1.97
N LEU A 121 -19.03 11.41 -1.64
CA LEU A 121 -18.94 12.48 -2.64
C LEU A 121 -17.73 12.28 -3.56
N ALA A 122 -16.58 11.95 -3.00
CA ALA A 122 -15.35 11.69 -3.76
C ALA A 122 -15.47 10.45 -4.66
N GLY A 123 -16.33 9.49 -4.32
CA GLY A 123 -16.63 8.34 -5.17
C GLY A 123 -17.61 8.63 -6.29
N TYR A 124 -18.56 9.55 -6.08
CA TYR A 124 -19.60 9.87 -7.08
C TYR A 124 -19.12 10.81 -8.19
N LEU A 125 -18.34 11.81 -7.85
CA LEU A 125 -18.00 12.92 -8.76
C LEU A 125 -17.08 12.51 -9.93
N PRO A 126 -16.04 11.67 -9.73
CA PRO A 126 -15.10 11.30 -10.80
C PRO A 126 -15.74 10.47 -11.92
N ASP A 127 -15.14 10.55 -13.09
CA ASP A 127 -15.52 9.70 -14.24
C ASP A 127 -14.94 8.28 -14.08
N ILE A 128 -13.75 8.15 -13.47
CA ILE A 128 -13.12 6.88 -13.11
C ILE A 128 -12.59 6.94 -11.66
N LEU A 129 -12.76 5.82 -10.96
CA LEU A 129 -12.15 5.54 -9.67
C LEU A 129 -11.07 4.47 -9.86
N LEU A 130 -9.83 4.76 -9.49
CA LEU A 130 -8.79 3.75 -9.39
C LEU A 130 -8.91 3.09 -8.02
N VAL A 131 -8.99 1.77 -8.00
CA VAL A 131 -9.08 0.97 -6.77
C VAL A 131 -7.96 -0.05 -6.76
N GLN A 132 -7.47 -0.41 -5.58
CA GLN A 132 -6.29 -1.28 -5.48
C GLN A 132 -6.58 -2.77 -5.70
N THR A 133 -7.79 -3.25 -5.38
CA THR A 133 -8.19 -4.66 -5.46
C THR A 133 -9.65 -4.79 -5.85
N ARG A 134 -10.05 -5.95 -6.38
CA ARG A 134 -11.46 -6.27 -6.63
C ARG A 134 -12.24 -6.35 -5.31
N ARG A 135 -11.59 -6.86 -4.26
CA ARG A 135 -12.17 -6.90 -2.91
C ARG A 135 -12.54 -5.51 -2.42
N TYR A 136 -11.64 -4.52 -2.61
CA TYR A 136 -11.90 -3.13 -2.25
C TYR A 136 -12.98 -2.48 -3.13
N ALA A 137 -13.01 -2.80 -4.43
CA ALA A 137 -14.09 -2.35 -5.33
C ALA A 137 -15.47 -2.82 -4.85
N SER A 138 -15.59 -4.11 -4.47
CA SER A 138 -16.83 -4.67 -3.92
C SER A 138 -17.24 -4.01 -2.60
N PHE A 139 -16.27 -3.68 -1.75
CA PHE A 139 -16.51 -2.91 -0.54
C PHE A 139 -17.08 -1.52 -0.84
N LEU A 140 -16.45 -0.76 -1.76
CA LEU A 140 -16.92 0.58 -2.14
C LEU A 140 -18.32 0.53 -2.76
N GLN A 141 -18.62 -0.48 -3.57
CA GLN A 141 -19.94 -0.70 -4.13
C GLN A 141 -20.98 -0.92 -3.04
N SER A 142 -20.73 -1.82 -2.11
CA SER A 142 -21.68 -2.14 -1.04
C SER A 142 -21.83 -1.02 -0.02
N ARG A 143 -20.73 -0.33 0.31
CA ARG A 143 -20.67 0.67 1.39
C ARG A 143 -21.20 2.04 0.96
N TYR A 144 -20.91 2.44 -0.28
CA TYR A 144 -21.20 3.77 -0.81
C TYR A 144 -22.10 3.74 -2.05
N GLU A 145 -22.57 2.56 -2.49
CA GLU A 145 -23.41 2.36 -3.68
C GLU A 145 -22.79 2.91 -4.97
N LEU A 146 -21.44 2.81 -5.06
CA LEU A 146 -20.73 3.32 -6.22
C LEU A 146 -20.85 2.36 -7.41
N GLN A 147 -20.91 2.94 -8.61
CA GLN A 147 -21.09 2.16 -9.84
C GLN A 147 -19.84 1.38 -10.21
N PRO A 148 -19.90 0.04 -10.35
CA PRO A 148 -18.76 -0.79 -10.76
C PRO A 148 -18.13 -0.36 -12.09
N ALA A 149 -18.94 0.12 -13.05
CA ALA A 149 -18.47 0.56 -14.36
C ALA A 149 -17.48 1.75 -14.30
N LYS A 150 -17.53 2.54 -13.22
CA LYS A 150 -16.56 3.61 -12.97
C LYS A 150 -15.27 3.14 -12.31
N MET A 151 -15.24 1.93 -11.75
CA MET A 151 -14.08 1.42 -11.04
C MET A 151 -13.11 0.73 -11.99
N HIS A 152 -11.84 1.02 -11.83
CA HIS A 152 -10.76 0.36 -12.53
C HIS A 152 -9.75 -0.14 -11.50
N VAL A 153 -9.48 -1.45 -11.53
CA VAL A 153 -8.50 -2.04 -10.60
C VAL A 153 -7.10 -1.69 -11.09
N ALA A 154 -6.46 -0.79 -10.38
CA ALA A 154 -5.04 -0.46 -10.54
C ALA A 154 -4.33 -0.88 -9.26
N PRO A 155 -3.75 -2.08 -9.18
CA PRO A 155 -3.15 -2.60 -7.96
C PRO A 155 -2.11 -1.65 -7.37
N LEU A 156 -1.89 -1.73 -6.05
CA LEU A 156 -0.66 -1.21 -5.48
C LEU A 156 0.50 -1.93 -6.17
N GLY A 157 1.47 -1.17 -6.58
CA GLY A 157 2.69 -1.68 -7.17
C GLY A 157 3.90 -1.12 -6.45
N VAL A 158 5.03 -1.47 -6.94
CA VAL A 158 6.32 -1.09 -6.37
C VAL A 158 7.11 -0.36 -7.44
N ASN A 159 7.74 0.74 -7.05
CA ASN A 159 8.75 1.37 -7.90
C ASN A 159 9.96 0.43 -8.02
N ASP A 160 10.03 -0.31 -9.13
CA ASP A 160 11.07 -1.30 -9.39
C ASP A 160 12.44 -0.72 -9.71
N ALA A 161 12.54 0.59 -9.96
CA ALA A 161 13.80 1.30 -9.97
C ALA A 161 14.39 1.51 -8.56
N VAL A 162 13.57 1.37 -7.51
CA VAL A 162 13.98 1.48 -6.11
C VAL A 162 14.07 0.10 -5.45
N PHE A 163 13.06 -0.74 -5.68
CA PHE A 163 12.95 -2.09 -5.10
C PHE A 163 13.23 -3.14 -6.18
N PHE A 164 14.45 -3.60 -6.23
CA PHE A 164 14.95 -4.65 -7.11
C PHE A 164 15.89 -5.59 -6.35
N PRO A 165 16.15 -6.81 -6.80
CA PRO A 165 17.04 -7.75 -6.14
C PRO A 165 18.42 -7.13 -5.92
N ARG A 166 18.92 -7.18 -4.68
CA ARG A 166 20.20 -6.61 -4.27
C ARG A 166 21.00 -7.62 -3.46
N ASN A 167 22.30 -7.47 -3.49
CA ASN A 167 23.18 -8.21 -2.59
C ASN A 167 23.04 -7.70 -1.15
N ARG A 168 23.22 -8.59 -0.20
CA ARG A 168 23.28 -8.24 1.22
C ARG A 168 24.48 -7.36 1.50
N ALA A 169 24.27 -6.30 2.31
CA ALA A 169 25.38 -5.46 2.78
C ALA A 169 25.92 -5.92 4.13
N MET A 170 25.08 -6.55 4.96
CA MET A 170 25.51 -7.04 6.29
C MET A 170 26.05 -8.45 6.21
N GLN A 171 27.24 -8.63 6.77
CA GLN A 171 27.76 -9.95 7.07
C GLN A 171 26.91 -10.56 8.18
N LYS A 172 26.33 -11.72 7.95
CA LYS A 172 25.34 -12.33 8.80
C LYS A 172 25.95 -13.48 9.59
N ASP A 173 25.42 -13.71 10.79
CA ASP A 173 25.60 -15.00 11.46
C ASP A 173 24.89 -16.08 10.61
N PRO A 174 25.65 -16.99 9.96
CA PRO A 174 25.07 -18.00 9.10
C PRO A 174 24.16 -18.99 9.84
N ALA A 175 24.25 -19.03 11.17
CA ALA A 175 23.42 -19.88 12.02
C ALA A 175 22.05 -19.31 12.32
N ARG A 176 21.79 -18.02 12.02
CA ARG A 176 20.54 -17.33 12.36
C ARG A 176 19.86 -16.71 11.15
N LEU A 177 18.55 -16.90 11.04
CA LEU A 177 17.69 -16.29 10.01
C LEU A 177 17.16 -14.93 10.50
N THR A 178 17.40 -13.87 9.75
CA THR A 178 16.82 -12.56 10.02
C THR A 178 15.38 -12.52 9.54
N VAL A 179 14.46 -12.36 10.47
CA VAL A 179 13.04 -12.15 10.22
C VAL A 179 12.74 -10.66 10.38
N LEU A 180 12.38 -10.01 9.28
CA LEU A 180 12.16 -8.56 9.23
C LEU A 180 10.67 -8.23 9.32
N TYR A 181 10.30 -7.39 10.28
CA TYR A 181 9.12 -6.55 10.22
C TYR A 181 9.56 -5.11 9.91
N PHE A 182 8.87 -4.44 8.99
CA PHE A 182 9.08 -3.00 8.75
C PHE A 182 7.74 -2.29 8.55
N GLY A 183 7.59 -1.07 9.09
CA GLY A 183 6.37 -0.31 8.90
C GLY A 183 5.98 0.60 10.07
N SER A 184 4.72 1.05 10.05
CA SER A 184 4.19 2.12 10.92
C SER A 184 3.38 1.64 12.11
N TYR A 185 3.44 0.37 12.49
CA TYR A 185 2.79 -0.21 13.68
C TYR A 185 1.28 0.06 13.77
N ILE A 186 0.60 0.13 12.61
CA ILE A 186 -0.85 0.33 12.55
C ILE A 186 -1.60 -1.01 12.75
N PRO A 187 -2.90 -0.99 13.13
CA PRO A 187 -3.63 -2.19 13.53
C PRO A 187 -3.60 -3.33 12.51
N ASN A 188 -3.79 -3.04 11.21
CA ASN A 188 -3.78 -4.07 10.17
C ASN A 188 -2.44 -4.81 10.02
N HIS A 189 -1.33 -4.23 10.52
CA HIS A 189 -0.05 -4.94 10.55
C HIS A 189 -0.04 -6.15 11.50
N GLY A 190 -0.88 -6.15 12.54
CA GLY A 190 -0.99 -7.26 13.47
C GLY A 190 0.25 -7.47 14.34
N VAL A 191 0.96 -6.40 14.73
CA VAL A 191 2.17 -6.50 15.56
C VAL A 191 1.96 -7.30 16.84
N PRO A 192 0.83 -7.19 17.57
CA PRO A 192 0.57 -8.07 18.72
C PRO A 192 0.64 -9.56 18.37
N VAL A 193 0.06 -9.97 17.22
CA VAL A 193 0.10 -11.36 16.73
C VAL A 193 1.52 -11.81 16.43
N ILE A 194 2.35 -10.91 15.87
CA ILE A 194 3.76 -11.19 15.61
C ILE A 194 4.52 -11.38 16.93
N LEU A 195 4.28 -10.54 17.94
CA LEU A 195 4.91 -10.68 19.26
C LEU A 195 4.49 -11.98 19.98
N ASP A 196 3.22 -12.39 19.85
CA ASP A 196 2.72 -13.65 20.38
C ASP A 196 3.40 -14.85 19.70
N ALA A 197 3.59 -14.80 18.38
CA ALA A 197 4.32 -15.83 17.63
C ALA A 197 5.80 -15.91 18.03
N ILE A 198 6.46 -14.75 18.22
CA ILE A 198 7.85 -14.69 18.71
C ILE A 198 7.96 -15.30 20.11
N ALA A 199 6.99 -15.08 20.98
CA ALA A 199 6.96 -15.71 22.31
C ALA A 199 6.89 -17.26 22.22
N LEU A 200 6.17 -17.82 21.25
CA LEU A 200 6.13 -19.25 20.96
C LEU A 200 7.45 -19.79 20.38
N LEU A 201 8.28 -18.92 19.83
CA LEU A 201 9.59 -19.24 19.23
C LEU A 201 10.75 -18.92 20.16
N ARG A 202 10.54 -18.50 21.41
CA ARG A 202 11.56 -18.02 22.34
C ARG A 202 12.72 -18.98 22.55
N ALA A 203 12.49 -20.27 22.50
CA ALA A 203 13.52 -21.30 22.63
C ALA A 203 14.27 -21.59 21.31
N ASP A 204 13.77 -21.11 20.19
CA ASP A 204 14.34 -21.40 18.88
C ASP A 204 15.40 -20.35 18.49
N ARG A 205 16.65 -20.69 18.71
CA ARG A 205 17.81 -19.79 18.48
C ARG A 205 18.12 -19.54 17.00
N ARG A 206 17.43 -20.20 16.07
CA ARG A 206 17.62 -19.98 14.63
C ARG A 206 17.14 -18.62 14.16
N PHE A 207 16.32 -17.90 14.93
CA PHE A 207 15.73 -16.62 14.53
C PHE A 207 16.44 -15.41 15.14
N HIS A 208 16.58 -14.37 14.32
CA HIS A 208 16.93 -13.02 14.72
C HIS A 208 15.79 -12.09 14.23
N PHE A 209 15.02 -11.55 15.15
CA PHE A 209 13.88 -10.69 14.82
C PHE A 209 14.33 -9.22 14.79
N ARG A 210 14.09 -8.57 13.65
CA ARG A 210 14.37 -7.15 13.44
C ARG A 210 13.10 -6.40 13.09
N PHE A 211 12.83 -5.34 13.86
CA PHE A 211 11.67 -4.47 13.66
C PHE A 211 12.13 -3.06 13.30
N VAL A 212 11.83 -2.60 12.07
CA VAL A 212 12.24 -1.31 11.54
C VAL A 212 11.03 -0.41 11.34
N GLY A 213 11.06 0.79 11.92
CA GLY A 213 9.99 1.75 11.71
C GLY A 213 9.58 2.52 12.95
N ASP A 214 8.50 3.30 12.77
CA ASP A 214 7.89 4.11 13.83
C ASP A 214 6.39 4.25 13.59
N GLY A 215 5.63 4.61 14.60
CA GLY A 215 4.19 4.81 14.51
C GLY A 215 3.46 4.63 15.83
N GLU A 216 2.13 4.78 15.79
CA GLU A 216 1.26 4.85 16.97
C GLU A 216 1.34 3.62 17.89
N GLY A 217 1.56 2.42 17.35
CA GLY A 217 1.64 1.18 18.11
C GLY A 217 3.05 0.82 18.61
N LYS A 218 4.11 1.58 18.28
CA LYS A 218 5.49 1.20 18.60
C LYS A 218 5.77 1.14 20.09
N ALA A 219 5.33 2.14 20.85
CA ALA A 219 5.54 2.17 22.30
C ALA A 219 4.91 0.96 23.00
N ALA A 220 3.68 0.60 22.60
CA ALA A 220 3.00 -0.58 23.12
C ALA A 220 3.72 -1.88 22.73
N ALA A 221 4.25 -1.98 21.49
CA ALA A 221 5.00 -3.13 21.03
C ALA A 221 6.32 -3.32 21.82
N LEU A 222 7.06 -2.23 22.07
CA LEU A 222 8.27 -2.23 22.89
C LEU A 222 7.97 -2.71 24.32
N ALA A 223 6.96 -2.11 24.98
CA ALA A 223 6.56 -2.49 26.34
C ALA A 223 6.14 -3.98 26.41
N ALA A 224 5.37 -4.45 25.43
CA ALA A 224 4.94 -5.84 25.38
C ALA A 224 6.10 -6.82 25.14
N ALA A 225 7.08 -6.46 24.32
CA ALA A 225 8.28 -7.26 24.09
C ALA A 225 9.14 -7.34 25.36
N GLN A 226 9.35 -6.22 26.05
CA GLN A 226 10.09 -6.16 27.31
C GLN A 226 9.42 -6.98 28.42
N ALA A 227 8.12 -6.81 28.61
CA ALA A 227 7.37 -7.55 29.62
C ALA A 227 7.40 -9.07 29.43
N ARG A 228 7.58 -9.52 28.19
CA ARG A 228 7.66 -10.95 27.83
C ARG A 228 9.10 -11.48 27.69
N GLY A 229 10.12 -10.64 27.85
CA GLY A 229 11.52 -10.99 27.67
C GLY A 229 11.84 -11.46 26.25
N LEU A 230 11.27 -10.81 25.22
CA LEU A 230 11.50 -11.16 23.83
C LEU A 230 12.76 -10.49 23.31
N GLU A 231 13.62 -11.26 22.64
CA GLU A 231 14.82 -10.75 21.98
C GLU A 231 14.46 -10.22 20.58
N ILE A 232 14.21 -8.90 20.47
CA ILE A 232 13.87 -8.22 19.23
C ILE A 232 14.78 -6.99 19.06
N GLU A 233 15.41 -6.87 17.90
CA GLU A 233 16.15 -5.67 17.51
C GLU A 233 15.16 -4.61 16.99
N PHE A 234 14.86 -3.59 17.81
CA PHE A 234 14.03 -2.47 17.42
C PHE A 234 14.87 -1.33 16.86
N MET A 235 14.66 -1.03 15.58
CA MET A 235 15.30 0.09 14.88
C MET A 235 14.33 1.25 14.69
N PRO A 236 14.83 2.49 14.66
CA PRO A 236 14.00 3.64 14.31
C PRO A 236 13.53 3.55 12.85
N ARG A 237 12.65 4.48 12.47
CA ARG A 237 12.30 4.67 11.06
C ARG A 237 13.55 5.07 10.28
N VAL A 238 13.75 4.39 9.16
CA VAL A 238 14.81 4.71 8.18
C VAL A 238 14.22 5.52 7.03
N ASP A 239 15.07 6.23 6.29
CA ASP A 239 14.66 6.89 5.07
C ASP A 239 14.16 5.88 4.04
N PHE A 240 13.21 6.31 3.19
CA PHE A 240 12.61 5.43 2.18
C PHE A 240 13.65 4.79 1.26
N SER A 241 14.72 5.51 0.94
CA SER A 241 15.86 5.02 0.14
C SER A 241 16.67 3.90 0.82
N ALA A 242 16.60 3.79 2.15
CA ALA A 242 17.30 2.77 2.92
C ALA A 242 16.45 1.51 3.19
N VAL A 243 15.12 1.58 2.96
CA VAL A 243 14.22 0.42 3.14
C VAL A 243 14.62 -0.79 2.29
N PRO A 244 15.02 -0.64 1.00
CA PRO A 244 15.46 -1.78 0.20
C PRO A 244 16.64 -2.53 0.81
N GLN A 245 17.59 -1.82 1.47
CA GLN A 245 18.70 -2.50 2.12
C GLN A 245 18.24 -3.33 3.32
N GLN A 246 17.30 -2.83 4.14
CA GLN A 246 16.72 -3.61 5.25
C GLN A 246 16.05 -4.89 4.75
N ILE A 247 15.31 -4.80 3.64
CA ILE A 247 14.67 -5.95 2.99
C ILE A 247 15.74 -6.91 2.45
N SER A 248 16.79 -6.39 1.80
CA SER A 248 17.87 -7.20 1.23
C SER A 248 18.61 -8.01 2.30
N ASP A 249 18.80 -7.44 3.49
CA ASP A 249 19.50 -8.08 4.61
C ASP A 249 18.65 -9.13 5.34
N ALA A 250 17.36 -9.22 5.06
CA ALA A 250 16.46 -10.21 5.64
C ALA A 250 16.46 -11.56 4.88
N ASP A 251 16.14 -12.65 5.58
CA ASP A 251 15.84 -13.98 5.01
C ASP A 251 14.36 -14.16 4.79
N ILE A 252 13.55 -13.71 5.75
CA ILE A 252 12.09 -13.80 5.74
C ILE A 252 11.56 -12.41 6.07
N VAL A 253 10.62 -11.95 5.26
CA VAL A 253 9.95 -10.65 5.49
C VAL A 253 8.50 -10.89 5.86
N LEU A 254 8.07 -10.24 6.95
CA LEU A 254 6.72 -10.34 7.49
C LEU A 254 5.77 -9.37 6.79
N GLY A 255 4.64 -9.88 6.31
CA GLY A 255 3.54 -9.09 5.74
C GLY A 255 2.62 -8.47 6.78
N VAL A 256 1.30 -8.60 6.59
CA VAL A 256 0.24 -8.15 7.51
C VAL A 256 -0.44 -9.35 8.16
N PHE A 257 -0.83 -9.23 9.44
CA PHE A 257 -1.43 -10.32 10.22
C PHE A 257 -2.63 -9.88 11.06
N GLY A 258 -2.99 -8.59 11.02
CA GLY A 258 -4.14 -8.07 11.77
C GLY A 258 -5.45 -8.53 11.15
N ASP A 259 -6.42 -8.94 11.98
CA ASP A 259 -7.77 -9.27 11.55
C ASP A 259 -8.61 -7.98 11.50
N THR A 260 -8.36 -7.19 10.47
CA THR A 260 -9.11 -5.96 10.23
C THR A 260 -9.64 -5.94 8.79
N PRO A 261 -10.77 -5.26 8.53
CA PRO A 261 -11.28 -5.12 7.16
C PRO A 261 -10.23 -4.55 6.20
N GLN A 262 -9.39 -3.63 6.68
CA GLN A 262 -8.34 -3.02 5.86
C GLN A 262 -7.25 -4.04 5.48
N ALA A 263 -6.88 -4.95 6.39
CA ALA A 263 -5.92 -6.01 6.10
C ALA A 263 -6.42 -6.93 4.98
N ASP A 264 -7.73 -7.23 4.95
CA ASP A 264 -8.35 -8.10 3.94
C ASP A 264 -8.53 -7.40 2.58
N MET A 265 -8.74 -6.08 2.58
CA MET A 265 -9.03 -5.31 1.37
C MET A 265 -7.79 -4.73 0.68
N ALA A 266 -6.71 -4.52 1.42
CA ALA A 266 -5.53 -3.81 0.93
C ALA A 266 -4.38 -4.77 0.58
N LEU A 267 -3.82 -4.61 -0.61
CA LEU A 267 -2.57 -5.27 -0.97
C LEU A 267 -1.39 -4.46 -0.44
N ALA A 268 -0.81 -4.91 0.68
CA ALA A 268 0.17 -4.12 1.43
C ALA A 268 1.55 -4.05 0.74
N ASN A 269 2.18 -2.87 0.77
CA ASN A 269 3.54 -2.67 0.27
C ASN A 269 4.57 -3.61 0.91
N LYS A 270 4.38 -4.00 2.17
CA LYS A 270 5.27 -4.94 2.87
C LYS A 270 5.15 -6.40 2.38
N VAL A 271 4.18 -6.68 1.51
CA VAL A 271 4.12 -7.92 0.73
C VAL A 271 4.79 -7.71 -0.62
N LEU A 272 4.46 -6.61 -1.31
CA LEU A 272 4.93 -6.36 -2.67
C LEU A 272 6.40 -5.98 -2.76
N GLN A 273 6.89 -5.12 -1.86
CA GLN A 273 8.28 -4.66 -1.89
C GLN A 273 9.29 -5.81 -1.72
N PRO A 274 9.12 -6.73 -0.76
CA PRO A 274 10.00 -7.90 -0.67
C PRO A 274 9.89 -8.84 -1.87
N LEU A 275 8.69 -9.07 -2.41
CA LEU A 275 8.51 -9.88 -3.62
C LEU A 275 9.24 -9.28 -4.82
N ALA A 276 9.15 -7.94 -5.01
CA ALA A 276 9.91 -7.22 -6.03
C ALA A 276 11.44 -7.34 -5.85
N MET A 277 11.90 -7.68 -4.66
CA MET A 277 13.31 -7.86 -4.32
C MET A 277 13.74 -9.34 -4.22
N CYS A 278 12.91 -10.25 -4.71
CA CYS A 278 13.17 -11.70 -4.68
C CYS A 278 13.42 -12.20 -3.24
N LYS A 279 12.54 -11.82 -2.29
CA LYS A 279 12.61 -12.23 -0.88
C LYS A 279 11.44 -13.11 -0.49
N THR A 280 11.72 -14.06 0.41
CA THR A 280 10.69 -14.91 1.00
C THR A 280 9.75 -14.08 1.86
N VAL A 281 8.47 -14.14 1.56
CA VAL A 281 7.41 -13.43 2.30
C VAL A 281 6.55 -14.42 3.06
N LEU A 282 6.32 -14.13 4.35
CA LEU A 282 5.31 -14.77 5.18
C LEU A 282 4.26 -13.73 5.56
N ALA A 283 3.00 -13.96 5.20
CA ALA A 283 1.91 -13.01 5.41
C ALA A 283 0.63 -13.69 5.88
N GLY A 284 -0.31 -12.89 6.37
CA GLY A 284 -1.66 -13.34 6.65
C GLY A 284 -2.43 -13.63 5.35
N ASP A 285 -3.29 -14.61 5.39
CA ASP A 285 -4.12 -15.04 4.27
C ASP A 285 -5.29 -14.08 4.08
N THR A 286 -5.23 -13.25 3.05
CA THR A 286 -6.23 -12.23 2.74
C THR A 286 -6.76 -12.39 1.32
N HIS A 287 -8.01 -11.95 1.07
CA HIS A 287 -8.57 -11.94 -0.27
C HIS A 287 -7.73 -11.09 -1.23
N SER A 288 -7.22 -9.95 -0.79
CA SER A 288 -6.39 -9.06 -1.62
C SER A 288 -5.08 -9.70 -2.07
N ILE A 289 -4.41 -10.47 -1.22
CA ILE A 289 -3.19 -11.20 -1.59
C ILE A 289 -3.53 -12.32 -2.58
N ARG A 290 -4.62 -13.07 -2.34
CA ARG A 290 -5.07 -14.16 -3.20
C ARG A 290 -5.55 -13.73 -4.59
N GLU A 291 -5.83 -12.44 -4.80
CA GLU A 291 -6.09 -11.91 -6.15
C GLU A 291 -4.87 -12.02 -7.07
N HIS A 292 -3.65 -12.07 -6.50
CA HIS A 292 -2.40 -12.00 -7.26
C HIS A 292 -1.46 -13.18 -7.01
N PHE A 293 -1.51 -13.79 -5.83
CA PHE A 293 -0.53 -14.77 -5.38
C PHE A 293 -1.17 -16.04 -4.85
N VAL A 294 -0.46 -17.15 -4.99
CA VAL A 294 -0.87 -18.48 -4.52
C VAL A 294 -0.01 -18.88 -3.33
N HIS A 295 -0.69 -19.36 -2.26
CA HIS A 295 -0.04 -19.90 -1.07
C HIS A 295 0.84 -21.11 -1.41
N GLY A 296 2.06 -21.17 -0.87
CA GLY A 296 3.00 -22.28 -1.07
C GLY A 296 3.71 -22.28 -2.42
N GLU A 297 3.31 -21.41 -3.35
CA GLU A 297 3.94 -21.23 -4.64
C GLU A 297 4.71 -19.91 -4.72
N HIS A 298 4.07 -18.78 -4.42
CA HIS A 298 4.67 -17.44 -4.55
C HIS A 298 5.10 -16.83 -3.19
N LEU A 299 4.43 -17.23 -2.12
CA LEU A 299 4.70 -16.80 -0.75
C LEU A 299 4.03 -17.79 0.23
N GLN A 300 4.43 -17.70 1.50
CA GLN A 300 3.77 -18.45 2.57
C GLN A 300 2.65 -17.63 3.19
N LEU A 301 1.42 -18.21 3.25
CA LEU A 301 0.28 -17.59 3.93
C LEU A 301 -0.10 -18.37 5.18
N VAL A 302 -0.59 -17.67 6.19
CA VAL A 302 -1.14 -18.23 7.43
C VAL A 302 -2.43 -17.49 7.78
N PRO A 303 -3.37 -18.10 8.53
CA PRO A 303 -4.59 -17.43 8.96
C PRO A 303 -4.28 -16.12 9.70
N LEU A 304 -5.12 -15.08 9.46
CA LEU A 304 -5.02 -13.80 10.18
C LEU A 304 -5.22 -14.01 11.68
N ALA A 305 -4.65 -13.13 12.49
CA ALA A 305 -4.73 -13.14 13.96
C ALA A 305 -4.37 -14.48 14.63
N ASN A 306 -3.58 -15.31 13.97
CA ASN A 306 -3.19 -16.64 14.47
C ASN A 306 -1.68 -16.73 14.72
N ALA A 307 -1.27 -16.48 15.96
CA ALA A 307 0.13 -16.51 16.38
C ALA A 307 0.77 -17.90 16.26
N ALA A 308 0.02 -18.96 16.53
CA ALA A 308 0.52 -20.34 16.43
C ALA A 308 0.83 -20.69 14.96
N ALA A 309 -0.10 -20.42 14.06
CA ALA A 309 0.11 -20.64 12.62
C ALA A 309 1.27 -19.79 12.08
N LEU A 310 1.45 -18.55 12.56
CA LEU A 310 2.61 -17.71 12.21
C LEU A 310 3.91 -18.32 12.70
N ALA A 311 3.97 -18.80 13.93
CA ALA A 311 5.14 -19.49 14.47
C ALA A 311 5.47 -20.76 13.69
N ASP A 312 4.47 -21.57 13.34
CA ASP A 312 4.65 -22.78 12.54
C ASP A 312 5.11 -22.47 11.11
N GLY A 313 4.57 -21.42 10.48
CA GLY A 313 5.05 -20.92 9.18
C GLY A 313 6.53 -20.51 9.23
N LEU A 314 6.96 -19.83 10.29
CA LEU A 314 8.36 -19.48 10.50
C LEU A 314 9.24 -20.74 10.68
N ARG A 315 8.79 -21.72 11.48
CA ARG A 315 9.52 -23.01 11.66
C ARG A 315 9.67 -23.75 10.34
N ALA A 316 8.63 -23.85 9.53
CA ALA A 316 8.66 -24.48 8.22
C ALA A 316 9.67 -23.80 7.29
N LEU A 317 9.62 -22.47 7.19
CA LEU A 317 10.58 -21.71 6.41
C LEU A 317 12.00 -21.81 6.95
N ALA A 318 12.21 -21.96 8.27
CA ALA A 318 13.53 -22.14 8.83
C ALA A 318 14.11 -23.54 8.53
N ALA A 319 13.26 -24.55 8.45
CA ALA A 319 13.66 -25.93 8.21
C ALA A 319 14.08 -26.20 6.75
N ASP A 320 13.50 -25.46 5.77
CA ASP A 320 13.73 -25.71 4.34
C ASP A 320 14.23 -24.45 3.61
N ALA A 321 15.55 -24.40 3.40
CA ALA A 321 16.19 -23.33 2.64
C ALA A 321 15.77 -23.34 1.14
N GLY A 322 15.58 -24.54 0.58
CA GLY A 322 15.10 -24.71 -0.79
C GLY A 322 13.68 -24.16 -0.97
N MET A 323 12.81 -24.37 0.00
CA MET A 323 11.46 -23.77 0.00
C MET A 323 11.55 -22.24 -0.01
N ARG A 324 12.39 -21.64 0.85
CA ARG A 324 12.56 -20.19 0.86
C ARG A 324 13.00 -19.65 -0.49
N THR A 325 13.96 -20.30 -1.14
CA THR A 325 14.46 -19.90 -2.46
C THR A 325 13.37 -20.00 -3.52
N ARG A 326 12.68 -21.15 -3.61
CA ARG A 326 11.58 -21.36 -4.57
C ARG A 326 10.46 -20.31 -4.42
N LEU A 327 10.02 -20.05 -3.19
CA LEU A 327 8.98 -19.05 -2.92
C LEU A 327 9.44 -17.63 -3.32
N ALA A 328 10.69 -17.27 -3.03
CA ALA A 328 11.23 -15.96 -3.38
C ALA A 328 11.32 -15.77 -4.91
N GLU A 329 11.81 -16.76 -5.63
CA GLU A 329 11.95 -16.73 -7.09
C GLU A 329 10.58 -16.71 -7.78
N ALA A 330 9.68 -17.63 -7.43
CA ALA A 330 8.35 -17.68 -8.02
C ALA A 330 7.51 -16.43 -7.69
N GLY A 331 7.61 -15.93 -6.46
CA GLY A 331 6.96 -14.68 -6.06
C GLY A 331 7.49 -13.46 -6.81
N TYR A 332 8.79 -13.40 -7.06
CA TYR A 332 9.42 -12.35 -7.87
C TYR A 332 8.97 -12.41 -9.33
N GLU A 333 8.99 -13.59 -9.96
CA GLU A 333 8.51 -13.74 -11.34
C GLU A 333 7.03 -13.36 -11.46
N ARG A 334 6.19 -13.80 -10.51
CA ARG A 334 4.78 -13.41 -10.47
C ARG A 334 4.58 -11.90 -10.34
N PHE A 335 5.40 -11.23 -9.52
CA PHE A 335 5.41 -9.77 -9.42
C PHE A 335 5.79 -9.13 -10.77
N ARG A 336 6.84 -9.61 -11.42
CA ARG A 336 7.31 -9.11 -12.72
C ARG A 336 6.26 -9.23 -13.82
N GLU A 337 5.51 -10.33 -13.84
CA GLU A 337 4.47 -10.62 -14.83
C GLU A 337 3.21 -9.75 -14.69
N SER A 338 2.91 -9.21 -13.50
CA SER A 338 1.58 -8.65 -13.27
C SER A 338 1.54 -7.31 -12.51
N LEU A 339 2.60 -6.92 -11.79
CA LEU A 339 2.55 -5.81 -10.83
C LEU A 339 3.66 -4.76 -11.01
N THR A 340 4.46 -4.87 -12.08
CA THR A 340 5.45 -3.85 -12.42
C THR A 340 4.78 -2.55 -12.90
N PRO A 341 5.44 -1.39 -12.75
CA PRO A 341 4.93 -0.12 -13.26
C PRO A 341 4.55 -0.18 -14.74
N ARG A 342 5.35 -0.87 -15.55
CA ARG A 342 5.11 -1.02 -16.97
C ARG A 342 3.78 -1.74 -17.27
N ILE A 343 3.50 -2.84 -16.58
CA ILE A 343 2.30 -3.68 -16.84
C ILE A 343 1.04 -2.99 -16.31
N VAL A 344 1.06 -2.55 -15.06
CA VAL A 344 -0.09 -1.85 -14.47
C VAL A 344 -0.36 -0.53 -15.20
N GLY A 345 0.70 0.17 -15.62
CA GLY A 345 0.59 1.40 -16.40
C GLY A 345 0.01 1.20 -17.80
N ALA A 346 0.30 0.09 -18.47
CA ALA A 346 -0.25 -0.23 -19.79
C ALA A 346 -1.78 -0.43 -19.71
N ASP A 347 -2.25 -1.19 -18.73
CA ASP A 347 -3.69 -1.40 -18.52
C ASP A 347 -4.39 -0.10 -18.11
N LEU A 348 -3.79 0.66 -17.18
CA LEU A 348 -4.32 1.97 -16.78
C LEU A 348 -4.39 2.93 -17.98
N ARG A 349 -3.33 3.04 -18.79
CA ARG A 349 -3.31 3.87 -19.98
C ARG A 349 -4.43 3.50 -20.95
N ALA A 350 -4.60 2.22 -21.26
CA ALA A 350 -5.67 1.76 -22.13
C ALA A 350 -7.07 2.12 -21.60
N ARG A 351 -7.27 2.07 -20.27
CA ARG A 351 -8.52 2.51 -19.65
C ARG A 351 -8.76 4.01 -19.78
N LEU A 352 -7.70 4.81 -19.60
CA LEU A 352 -7.78 6.27 -19.74
C LEU A 352 -8.02 6.69 -21.19
N GLU A 353 -7.41 6.03 -22.18
CA GLU A 353 -7.65 6.28 -23.62
C GLU A 353 -9.11 6.00 -23.98
N ARG A 354 -9.69 4.89 -23.51
CA ARG A 354 -11.13 4.62 -23.69
C ARG A 354 -12.02 5.70 -23.09
N LEU A 355 -11.63 6.27 -21.94
CA LEU A 355 -12.39 7.38 -21.33
C LEU A 355 -12.35 8.64 -22.21
N LEU A 356 -11.20 8.94 -22.82
CA LEU A 356 -11.05 10.12 -23.70
C LEU A 356 -11.81 9.96 -25.03
N THR A 357 -11.87 8.75 -25.59
CA THR A 357 -12.57 8.48 -26.86
C THR A 357 -14.08 8.36 -26.71
N ALA A 358 -14.59 8.10 -25.52
CA ALA A 358 -16.02 7.98 -25.24
C ALA A 358 -16.73 9.34 -24.99
N ARG A 359 -16.00 10.44 -25.07
CA ARG A 359 -16.48 11.83 -24.91
C ARG A 359 -16.48 12.57 -26.22
#